data_ee6370c46fd84e6e31b836bfdc53c62f
#
_entry.id   ee6370c46fd84e6e31b836bfdc53c62f
#
_cell.length_a   1.000
_cell.length_b   1.000
_cell.length_c   1.000
_cell.angle_alpha   90.00
_cell.angle_beta   90.00
_cell.angle_gamma   90.00
#
_symmetry.space_group_name_H-M   'P 1'
#
loop_
_entity.id
_entity.type
_entity.pdbx_description
1 polymer ?
#
loop_
_entity_poly.entity_id
_entity_poly.type
_entity_poly.pdbx_seq_one_letter_code
_entity_poly.pdbx_strand_id
1 'polypeptide(L)'
;MLGFFAAMAQNDNDALRYSRVGGGGSPRSIAMGGAMGALGGDVSCAAINPAGLGIFRKGEMMYSGGLRFTANTAGFEGKKTSTPDGNFIFSNFGAAFAYGNEKDATKRNIFCISNTQLHNFNSVTQIANGSTRNTLAADMTTLANNAKSISALNSSYEYLGYYSYVLDYNASNEKFTPLVDPKRNVSLNRNLSTSGRMNEVNFSLAQSVDDKFYFGGSLGIPRIKYESTTTHSEADTNDSMRIGFMTPTTFTSTYVDPLTIDTAYRELLGFNSLTYKEYFKTTGYGLNLKIGGLFRVNSSLRLGAYFHSPTILYLTDTYFYTMNATFDKNTSTPKASKFPFEEEEGRSIYRIITPMRYGFNSAYVINKMLALALDLERVNYGSSSISSETPSDFAGVNAVIKNKYKTATNIRVGTELNIKPVMLRAGYAMYGSPFGGVFKGPFDRQTASLGIGVRTKSNLFFDLTWAKTFTKEHYYMFSTNPVKTDLSLNSTNFLVAIGLKF
;
A
#
# COMPACT_ATOMS: atom_id res chain seq x y z
N MET A 1 1.24 17.14 18.51
CA MET A 1 2.60 16.64 18.82
C MET A 1 2.70 15.23 18.23
N LEU A 2 3.25 15.10 17.02
CA LEU A 2 3.46 13.84 16.32
C LEU A 2 4.84 13.33 16.75
N GLY A 3 4.87 12.44 17.74
CA GLY A 3 6.10 11.73 18.10
C GLY A 3 6.43 10.72 17.00
N PHE A 4 7.43 11.00 16.21
CA PHE A 4 8.04 10.02 15.35
C PHE A 4 8.89 9.09 16.21
N PHE A 5 8.44 7.86 16.42
CA PHE A 5 9.31 6.77 16.83
C PHE A 5 10.01 6.25 15.58
N ALA A 6 11.17 6.82 15.27
CA ALA A 6 11.97 6.45 14.10
C ALA A 6 12.74 5.12 14.28
N ALA A 7 12.46 4.34 15.29
CA ALA A 7 13.24 3.15 15.63
C ALA A 7 12.52 1.81 15.42
N MET A 8 11.29 1.82 14.93
CA MET A 8 10.56 0.56 14.67
C MET A 8 10.22 0.49 13.20
N ALA A 9 10.71 -0.53 12.50
CA ALA A 9 10.35 -0.81 11.12
C ALA A 9 8.83 -0.94 10.95
N GLN A 10 8.11 -1.32 12.01
CA GLN A 10 6.66 -1.48 12.06
C GLN A 10 6.01 -0.23 12.64
N ASN A 11 5.14 0.38 11.86
CA ASN A 11 4.45 1.62 12.25
C ASN A 11 2.93 1.54 11.94
N ASP A 12 2.22 2.59 12.30
CA ASP A 12 0.79 2.69 12.06
C ASP A 12 0.41 2.57 10.58
N ASN A 13 1.29 2.98 9.65
CA ASN A 13 1.04 2.85 8.21
C ASN A 13 0.98 1.39 7.76
N ASP A 14 1.69 0.46 8.41
CA ASP A 14 1.62 -0.98 8.10
C ASP A 14 0.26 -1.55 8.45
N ALA A 15 -0.29 -1.19 9.62
CA ALA A 15 -1.64 -1.57 10.00
C ALA A 15 -2.67 -1.07 8.97
N LEU A 16 -2.52 0.16 8.47
CA LEU A 16 -3.39 0.72 7.44
C LEU A 16 -3.16 0.05 6.08
N ARG A 17 -1.90 -0.15 5.67
CA ARG A 17 -1.52 -0.75 4.38
C ARG A 17 -2.17 -2.11 4.18
N TYR A 18 -2.08 -3.00 5.17
CA TYR A 18 -2.63 -4.35 5.08
C TYR A 18 -4.12 -4.42 5.42
N SER A 19 -4.69 -3.37 5.98
CA SER A 19 -6.14 -3.23 6.21
C SER A 19 -6.88 -2.67 4.99
N ARG A 20 -6.22 -1.95 4.08
CA ARG A 20 -6.83 -1.41 2.87
C ARG A 20 -6.93 -2.50 1.80
N VAL A 21 -8.11 -3.07 1.64
CA VAL A 21 -8.39 -3.98 0.53
C VAL A 21 -8.77 -3.17 -0.70
N GLY A 22 -8.04 -3.36 -1.79
CA GLY A 22 -8.36 -2.77 -3.09
C GLY A 22 -9.48 -3.55 -3.78
N GLY A 23 -10.27 -2.96 -4.65
CA GLY A 23 -11.35 -3.63 -5.38
C GLY A 23 -10.85 -4.74 -6.32
N GLY A 24 -10.25 -5.79 -5.74
CA GLY A 24 -9.84 -7.00 -6.46
C GLY A 24 -11.03 -7.88 -6.81
N GLY A 25 -10.83 -8.82 -7.74
CA GLY A 25 -11.85 -9.76 -8.15
C GLY A 25 -11.74 -10.11 -9.62
N SER A 26 -12.79 -10.72 -10.16
CA SER A 26 -12.91 -11.00 -11.58
C SER A 26 -13.02 -9.71 -12.40
N PRO A 27 -12.66 -9.70 -13.69
CA PRO A 27 -12.91 -8.58 -14.58
C PRO A 27 -14.37 -8.13 -14.57
N ARG A 28 -15.33 -9.08 -14.49
CA ARG A 28 -16.75 -8.76 -14.34
C ARG A 28 -17.02 -7.97 -13.06
N SER A 29 -16.50 -8.41 -11.94
CA SER A 29 -16.66 -7.74 -10.64
C SER A 29 -16.05 -6.33 -10.67
N ILE A 30 -14.84 -6.18 -11.21
CA ILE A 30 -14.15 -4.91 -11.32
C ILE A 30 -14.88 -3.95 -12.26
N ALA A 31 -15.41 -4.45 -13.39
CA ALA A 31 -16.22 -3.65 -14.32
C ALA A 31 -17.53 -3.13 -13.70
N MET A 32 -18.05 -3.84 -12.69
CA MET A 32 -19.21 -3.43 -11.89
C MET A 32 -18.83 -2.54 -10.69
N GLY A 33 -17.60 -1.99 -10.65
CA GLY A 33 -17.11 -1.22 -9.51
C GLY A 33 -16.94 -2.04 -8.22
N GLY A 34 -17.01 -3.39 -8.29
CA GLY A 34 -17.04 -4.28 -7.13
C GLY A 34 -18.43 -4.44 -6.48
N ALA A 35 -19.50 -3.90 -7.06
CA ALA A 35 -20.87 -3.99 -6.54
C ALA A 35 -21.51 -5.36 -6.82
N MET A 36 -20.94 -6.43 -6.28
CA MET A 36 -21.34 -7.83 -6.54
C MET A 36 -22.07 -8.49 -5.38
N GLY A 37 -22.17 -7.82 -4.22
CA GLY A 37 -22.66 -8.41 -2.98
C GLY A 37 -24.08 -8.96 -3.02
N ALA A 38 -25.01 -8.32 -3.77
CA ALA A 38 -26.37 -8.79 -3.97
C ALA A 38 -26.62 -9.31 -5.41
N LEU A 39 -25.79 -8.94 -6.39
CA LEU A 39 -25.92 -9.44 -7.75
C LEU A 39 -25.53 -10.92 -7.84
N GLY A 40 -24.38 -11.29 -7.26
CA GLY A 40 -23.91 -12.67 -7.19
C GLY A 40 -23.54 -13.30 -8.54
N GLY A 41 -23.34 -14.65 -8.51
CA GLY A 41 -23.04 -15.44 -9.72
C GLY A 41 -21.67 -15.10 -10.34
N ASP A 42 -20.67 -14.95 -9.47
CA ASP A 42 -19.28 -14.70 -9.83
C ASP A 42 -18.37 -15.28 -8.71
N VAL A 43 -17.24 -15.88 -9.08
CA VAL A 43 -16.32 -16.51 -8.11
C VAL A 43 -15.72 -15.49 -7.13
N SER A 44 -15.63 -14.21 -7.51
CA SER A 44 -15.16 -13.14 -6.60
C SER A 44 -16.12 -12.88 -5.42
N CYS A 45 -17.35 -13.38 -5.46
CA CYS A 45 -18.26 -13.33 -4.32
C CYS A 45 -17.70 -14.06 -3.10
N ALA A 46 -16.81 -15.04 -3.27
CA ALA A 46 -16.08 -15.69 -2.17
C ALA A 46 -15.35 -14.69 -1.28
N ALA A 47 -14.83 -13.60 -1.85
CA ALA A 47 -14.11 -12.54 -1.14
C ALA A 47 -14.98 -11.32 -0.79
N ILE A 48 -16.20 -11.21 -1.32
CA ILE A 48 -17.10 -10.04 -1.13
C ILE A 48 -18.28 -10.42 -0.22
N ASN A 49 -19.24 -11.18 -0.75
CA ASN A 49 -20.38 -11.76 -0.04
C ASN A 49 -20.56 -13.22 -0.47
N PRO A 50 -20.10 -14.19 0.33
CA PRO A 50 -20.12 -15.60 -0.07
C PRO A 50 -21.52 -16.15 -0.37
N ALA A 51 -22.60 -15.53 0.12
CA ALA A 51 -23.97 -15.91 -0.23
C ALA A 51 -24.25 -15.71 -1.74
N GLY A 52 -23.53 -14.78 -2.40
CA GLY A 52 -23.62 -14.56 -3.85
C GLY A 52 -23.19 -15.77 -4.71
N LEU A 53 -22.39 -16.69 -4.15
CA LEU A 53 -22.08 -17.98 -4.78
C LEU A 53 -23.33 -18.86 -4.93
N GLY A 54 -24.32 -18.75 -4.04
CA GLY A 54 -25.57 -19.49 -4.09
C GLY A 54 -26.40 -19.24 -5.37
N ILE A 55 -26.08 -18.18 -6.13
CA ILE A 55 -26.72 -17.87 -7.40
C ILE A 55 -26.28 -18.81 -8.53
N PHE A 56 -25.12 -19.47 -8.40
CA PHE A 56 -24.66 -20.42 -9.41
C PHE A 56 -25.66 -21.59 -9.56
N ARG A 57 -25.95 -21.91 -10.82
CA ARG A 57 -26.80 -23.06 -11.22
C ARG A 57 -25.99 -24.16 -11.90
N LYS A 58 -24.81 -23.83 -12.37
CA LYS A 58 -23.83 -24.71 -13.01
C LYS A 58 -22.47 -24.44 -12.42
N GLY A 59 -21.56 -25.38 -12.51
CA GLY A 59 -20.17 -25.15 -12.20
C GLY A 59 -19.58 -24.06 -13.09
N GLU A 60 -18.59 -23.37 -12.57
CA GLU A 60 -17.85 -22.35 -13.32
C GLU A 60 -16.39 -22.35 -12.88
N MET A 61 -15.48 -22.32 -13.84
CA MET A 61 -14.07 -22.10 -13.61
C MET A 61 -13.61 -20.92 -14.44
N MET A 62 -12.77 -20.05 -13.86
CA MET A 62 -12.22 -18.89 -14.55
C MET A 62 -10.81 -18.56 -14.10
N TYR A 63 -10.06 -17.93 -15.02
CA TYR A 63 -8.76 -17.33 -14.78
C TYR A 63 -8.74 -15.89 -15.33
N SER A 64 -8.09 -14.97 -14.62
CA SER A 64 -7.98 -13.59 -15.05
C SER A 64 -6.67 -12.93 -14.66
N GLY A 65 -6.20 -12.06 -15.52
CA GLY A 65 -5.01 -11.24 -15.36
C GLY A 65 -5.01 -10.08 -16.36
N GLY A 66 -3.91 -9.33 -16.40
CA GLY A 66 -3.83 -8.22 -17.32
C GLY A 66 -2.64 -7.29 -17.07
N LEU A 67 -2.75 -6.07 -17.55
CA LEU A 67 -1.74 -5.03 -17.47
C LEU A 67 -2.22 -3.90 -16.57
N ARG A 68 -1.31 -3.41 -15.74
CA ARG A 68 -1.50 -2.22 -14.91
C ARG A 68 -0.47 -1.16 -15.30
N PHE A 69 -0.95 0.03 -15.58
CA PHE A 69 -0.14 1.22 -15.82
C PHE A 69 -0.39 2.20 -14.68
N THR A 70 0.68 2.75 -14.12
CA THR A 70 0.62 3.82 -13.12
C THR A 70 1.22 5.09 -13.67
N ALA A 71 0.69 6.23 -13.24
CA ALA A 71 1.22 7.56 -13.52
C ALA A 71 1.11 8.38 -12.22
N ASN A 72 2.17 8.30 -11.41
CA ASN A 72 2.22 8.97 -10.13
C ASN A 72 2.81 10.36 -10.29
N THR A 73 2.18 11.35 -9.67
CA THR A 73 2.65 12.73 -9.68
C THR A 73 2.89 13.18 -8.25
N ALA A 74 4.09 13.68 -7.98
CA ALA A 74 4.47 14.31 -6.72
C ALA A 74 4.62 15.82 -6.89
N GLY A 75 4.02 16.59 -5.97
CA GLY A 75 4.16 18.04 -5.89
C GLY A 75 4.92 18.43 -4.63
N PHE A 76 6.17 18.88 -4.77
CA PHE A 76 7.05 19.28 -3.68
C PHE A 76 7.57 20.69 -3.93
N GLU A 77 7.34 21.62 -3.00
CA GLU A 77 7.76 23.05 -3.10
C GLU A 77 7.42 23.69 -4.46
N GLY A 78 6.22 23.45 -4.96
CA GLY A 78 5.75 24.00 -6.24
C GLY A 78 6.28 23.29 -7.48
N LYS A 79 7.23 22.36 -7.37
CA LYS A 79 7.69 21.51 -8.48
C LYS A 79 6.85 20.24 -8.56
N LYS A 80 6.58 19.80 -9.79
CA LYS A 80 5.83 18.57 -10.06
C LYS A 80 6.69 17.60 -10.84
N THR A 81 6.74 16.36 -10.35
CA THR A 81 7.42 15.25 -11.02
C THR A 81 6.39 14.16 -11.32
N SER A 82 6.37 13.63 -12.53
CA SER A 82 5.49 12.54 -12.93
C SER A 82 6.31 11.32 -13.28
N THR A 83 5.90 10.15 -12.75
CA THR A 83 6.62 8.89 -12.90
C THR A 83 5.65 7.85 -13.46
N PRO A 84 5.77 7.47 -14.74
CA PRO A 84 5.03 6.35 -15.31
C PRO A 84 5.69 5.02 -14.96
N ASP A 85 4.88 3.97 -14.76
CA ASP A 85 5.34 2.59 -14.59
C ASP A 85 4.29 1.63 -15.15
N GLY A 86 4.69 0.40 -15.48
CA GLY A 86 3.80 -0.60 -16.03
C GLY A 86 4.22 -2.01 -15.63
N ASN A 87 3.23 -2.83 -15.24
CA ASN A 87 3.48 -4.20 -14.82
C ASN A 87 2.32 -5.14 -15.17
N PHE A 88 2.65 -6.43 -15.26
CA PHE A 88 1.64 -7.48 -15.37
C PHE A 88 1.01 -7.76 -14.01
N ILE A 89 -0.30 -7.97 -13.98
CA ILE A 89 -1.03 -8.32 -12.77
C ILE A 89 -1.83 -9.60 -12.96
N PHE A 90 -1.82 -10.43 -11.93
CA PHE A 90 -2.80 -11.48 -11.71
C PHE A 90 -4.01 -10.84 -11.01
N SER A 91 -5.23 -11.21 -11.39
CA SER A 91 -6.42 -10.63 -10.77
C SER A 91 -7.21 -11.66 -9.94
N ASN A 92 -7.64 -12.74 -10.57
CA ASN A 92 -8.43 -13.76 -9.91
C ASN A 92 -8.31 -15.11 -10.65
N PHE A 93 -8.37 -16.18 -9.85
CA PHE A 93 -8.63 -17.55 -10.32
C PHE A 93 -9.70 -18.14 -9.41
N GLY A 94 -10.63 -18.91 -9.96
CA GLY A 94 -11.62 -19.59 -9.12
C GLY A 94 -12.35 -20.69 -9.85
N ALA A 95 -12.79 -21.68 -9.06
CA ALA A 95 -13.64 -22.76 -9.49
C ALA A 95 -14.80 -22.91 -8.50
N ALA A 96 -16.02 -22.85 -9.00
CA ALA A 96 -17.25 -23.06 -8.26
C ALA A 96 -17.94 -24.30 -8.77
N PHE A 97 -18.32 -25.19 -7.87
CA PHE A 97 -19.01 -26.46 -8.16
C PHE A 97 -20.40 -26.39 -7.57
N ALA A 98 -21.42 -26.48 -8.41
CA ALA A 98 -22.82 -26.45 -7.98
C ALA A 98 -23.39 -27.88 -7.94
N TYR A 99 -23.87 -28.28 -6.77
CA TYR A 99 -24.50 -29.54 -6.54
C TYR A 99 -25.97 -29.31 -6.18
N GLY A 100 -26.89 -29.82 -6.98
CA GLY A 100 -28.32 -29.68 -6.77
C GLY A 100 -28.93 -30.99 -6.28
N ASN A 101 -30.16 -30.92 -5.74
CA ASN A 101 -31.01 -32.05 -5.58
C ASN A 101 -31.73 -32.30 -6.93
N GLU A 102 -31.63 -33.48 -7.50
CA GLU A 102 -32.31 -33.83 -8.77
C GLU A 102 -33.83 -33.62 -8.70
N LYS A 103 -34.42 -33.79 -7.50
CA LYS A 103 -35.86 -33.61 -7.25
C LYS A 103 -36.26 -32.14 -6.99
N ASP A 104 -35.32 -31.25 -6.64
CA ASP A 104 -35.61 -29.87 -6.30
C ASP A 104 -34.45 -28.96 -6.75
N ALA A 105 -34.56 -28.47 -7.97
CA ALA A 105 -33.53 -27.59 -8.56
C ALA A 105 -33.41 -26.23 -7.87
N THR A 106 -34.30 -25.90 -6.90
CA THR A 106 -34.24 -24.63 -6.14
C THR A 106 -33.34 -24.73 -4.93
N LYS A 107 -32.98 -25.94 -4.48
CA LYS A 107 -32.06 -26.27 -3.38
C LYS A 107 -30.72 -26.69 -3.95
N ARG A 108 -29.70 -25.86 -3.78
CA ARG A 108 -28.36 -26.15 -4.29
C ARG A 108 -27.31 -25.79 -3.25
N ASN A 109 -26.27 -26.61 -3.21
CA ASN A 109 -25.05 -26.36 -2.45
C ASN A 109 -23.93 -26.02 -3.43
N ILE A 110 -23.16 -25.01 -3.11
CA ILE A 110 -22.02 -24.56 -3.92
C ILE A 110 -20.76 -24.64 -3.08
N PHE A 111 -19.76 -25.34 -3.58
CA PHE A 111 -18.41 -25.28 -3.08
C PHE A 111 -17.58 -24.42 -4.04
N CYS A 112 -16.75 -23.51 -3.50
CA CYS A 112 -15.90 -22.67 -4.33
C CYS A 112 -14.51 -22.56 -3.71
N ILE A 113 -13.48 -22.73 -4.56
CA ILE A 113 -12.11 -22.37 -4.26
C ILE A 113 -11.75 -21.20 -5.17
N SER A 114 -11.21 -20.12 -4.58
CA SER A 114 -10.74 -18.97 -5.36
C SER A 114 -9.47 -18.39 -4.80
N ASN A 115 -8.65 -17.79 -5.65
CA ASN A 115 -7.51 -16.94 -5.28
C ASN A 115 -7.76 -15.56 -5.87
N THR A 116 -7.89 -14.56 -5.02
CA THR A 116 -8.22 -13.18 -5.42
C THR A 116 -7.09 -12.24 -4.99
N GLN A 117 -6.61 -11.39 -5.89
CA GLN A 117 -5.68 -10.33 -5.53
C GLN A 117 -6.43 -9.23 -4.78
N LEU A 118 -6.19 -9.09 -3.48
CA LEU A 118 -6.80 -8.08 -2.63
C LEU A 118 -6.12 -6.71 -2.77
N HIS A 119 -4.80 -6.70 -2.98
CA HIS A 119 -4.03 -5.47 -3.19
C HIS A 119 -2.82 -5.72 -4.09
N ASN A 120 -2.48 -4.73 -4.91
CA ASN A 120 -1.25 -4.66 -5.68
C ASN A 120 -0.42 -3.50 -5.15
N PHE A 121 0.79 -3.77 -4.68
CA PHE A 121 1.68 -2.78 -4.08
C PHE A 121 2.63 -2.13 -5.07
N ASN A 122 2.66 -2.57 -6.34
CA ASN A 122 3.57 -2.02 -7.33
C ASN A 122 3.29 -0.53 -7.59
N SER A 123 4.28 0.30 -7.30
CA SER A 123 4.19 1.75 -7.46
C SER A 123 5.59 2.34 -7.47
N VAL A 124 5.87 3.26 -8.38
CA VAL A 124 7.09 4.07 -8.39
C VAL A 124 6.70 5.53 -8.35
N THR A 125 7.31 6.29 -7.46
CA THR A 125 7.06 7.74 -7.32
C THR A 125 8.38 8.45 -7.12
N GLN A 126 8.68 9.41 -7.97
CA GLN A 126 9.83 10.29 -7.85
C GLN A 126 9.40 11.66 -7.34
N ILE A 127 10.14 12.17 -6.36
CA ILE A 127 10.02 13.53 -5.83
C ILE A 127 11.35 14.21 -6.12
N ALA A 128 11.34 15.26 -6.93
CA ALA A 128 12.55 15.97 -7.31
C ALA A 128 12.39 17.50 -7.21
N ASN A 129 13.43 18.13 -6.73
CA ASN A 129 13.58 19.59 -6.75
C ASN A 129 15.06 19.93 -6.98
N GLY A 130 15.36 20.64 -8.08
CA GLY A 130 16.72 21.00 -8.43
C GLY A 130 17.37 22.03 -7.49
N SER A 131 16.61 22.66 -6.59
CA SER A 131 17.12 23.68 -5.67
C SER A 131 16.21 23.82 -4.45
N THR A 132 16.60 23.24 -3.32
CA THR A 132 15.88 23.30 -2.04
C THR A 132 16.86 23.49 -0.88
N ARG A 133 16.40 24.12 0.21
CA ARG A 133 17.11 24.19 1.49
C ARG A 133 16.71 23.09 2.47
N ASN A 134 15.66 22.33 2.13
CA ASN A 134 15.24 21.19 2.96
C ASN A 134 16.16 20.02 2.64
N THR A 135 16.99 19.64 3.61
CA THR A 135 18.01 18.59 3.46
C THR A 135 17.83 17.50 4.50
N LEU A 136 18.26 16.28 4.17
CA LEU A 136 18.30 15.16 5.09
C LEU A 136 19.26 15.46 6.25
N ALA A 137 20.39 16.11 5.95
CA ALA A 137 21.36 16.52 6.96
C ALA A 137 20.77 17.44 8.04
N ALA A 138 19.93 18.40 7.66
CA ALA A 138 19.25 19.29 8.59
C ALA A 138 18.25 18.56 9.49
N ASP A 139 17.48 17.62 8.92
CA ASP A 139 16.54 16.77 9.65
C ASP A 139 17.28 15.88 10.66
N MET A 140 18.31 15.17 10.21
CA MET A 140 19.17 14.32 11.05
C MET A 140 19.85 15.12 12.16
N THR A 141 20.38 16.33 11.85
CA THR A 141 21.02 17.19 12.86
C THR A 141 20.06 17.56 13.97
N THR A 142 18.82 17.88 13.63
CA THR A 142 17.81 18.27 14.62
C THR A 142 17.46 17.10 15.54
N LEU A 143 17.32 15.90 14.99
CA LEU A 143 17.05 14.69 15.75
C LEU A 143 18.27 14.28 16.64
N ALA A 144 19.47 14.34 16.08
CA ALA A 144 20.70 14.03 16.80
C ALA A 144 20.91 14.96 18.01
N ASN A 145 20.62 16.27 17.85
CA ASN A 145 20.67 17.22 18.96
C ASN A 145 19.61 16.94 20.04
N ASN A 146 18.48 16.35 19.68
CA ASN A 146 17.48 15.89 20.65
C ASN A 146 17.96 14.64 21.42
N ALA A 147 18.74 13.79 20.78
CA ALA A 147 19.34 12.60 21.40
C ALA A 147 20.49 12.94 22.36
N LYS A 148 21.19 14.07 22.16
CA LYS A 148 22.27 14.65 23.01
C LYS A 148 23.56 13.86 23.10
N SER A 149 23.62 12.63 22.64
CA SER A 149 24.85 11.80 22.67
C SER A 149 24.91 10.87 21.46
N ILE A 150 26.11 10.48 21.05
CA ILE A 150 26.33 9.54 19.94
C ILE A 150 25.69 8.18 20.23
N SER A 151 25.76 7.70 21.48
CA SER A 151 25.17 6.41 21.88
C SER A 151 23.64 6.37 21.88
N ALA A 152 23.00 7.53 21.88
CA ALA A 152 21.53 7.65 21.82
C ALA A 152 20.99 7.92 20.42
N LEU A 153 21.87 8.00 19.41
CA LEU A 153 21.45 8.15 18.00
C LEU A 153 20.69 6.92 17.53
N ASN A 154 19.69 7.13 16.69
CA ASN A 154 18.99 6.06 16.02
C ASN A 154 19.92 5.41 14.97
N SER A 155 20.14 4.09 15.11
CA SER A 155 21.04 3.30 14.27
C SER A 155 20.68 3.37 12.77
N SER A 156 19.39 3.47 12.47
CA SER A 156 18.88 3.45 11.10
C SER A 156 18.84 4.83 10.41
N TYR A 157 19.20 5.91 11.11
CA TYR A 157 19.05 7.26 10.56
C TYR A 157 20.19 8.21 10.97
N GLU A 158 20.16 8.85 12.18
CA GLU A 158 21.16 9.83 12.58
C GLU A 158 22.56 9.22 12.76
N TYR A 159 22.61 7.97 13.21
CA TYR A 159 23.86 7.24 13.37
C TYR A 159 24.58 7.03 12.04
N LEU A 160 23.81 6.67 10.99
CA LEU A 160 24.35 6.58 9.64
C LEU A 160 24.89 7.92 9.14
N GLY A 161 24.16 9.02 9.42
CA GLY A 161 24.60 10.38 9.09
C GLY A 161 25.92 10.76 9.77
N TYR A 162 26.08 10.39 11.03
CA TYR A 162 27.31 10.63 11.78
C TYR A 162 28.49 9.84 11.19
N TYR A 163 28.35 8.53 10.99
CA TYR A 163 29.43 7.69 10.45
C TYR A 163 29.74 7.92 8.96
N SER A 164 28.82 8.53 8.21
CA SER A 164 29.06 8.96 6.83
C SER A 164 29.55 10.40 6.73
N TYR A 165 29.89 11.04 7.84
CA TYR A 165 30.33 12.43 7.91
C TYR A 165 29.32 13.45 7.36
N VAL A 166 28.04 13.13 7.35
CA VAL A 166 26.97 14.10 7.06
C VAL A 166 26.72 14.99 8.29
N LEU A 167 26.94 14.41 9.47
CA LEU A 167 26.90 15.09 10.77
C LEU A 167 28.27 15.04 11.46
N ASP A 168 28.57 16.10 12.18
CA ASP A 168 29.71 16.19 13.09
C ASP A 168 29.24 16.40 14.52
N TYR A 169 29.99 15.88 15.51
CA TYR A 169 29.71 16.02 16.93
C TYR A 169 30.81 16.81 17.63
N ASN A 170 30.46 17.93 18.22
CA ASN A 170 31.35 18.72 19.02
C ASN A 170 31.22 18.36 20.52
N ALA A 171 32.21 17.63 21.06
CA ALA A 171 32.20 17.17 22.44
C ALA A 171 32.25 18.30 23.46
N SER A 172 32.78 19.49 23.13
CA SER A 172 32.91 20.60 24.04
C SER A 172 31.58 21.28 24.38
N ASN A 173 30.62 21.24 23.47
CA ASN A 173 29.30 21.84 23.67
C ASN A 173 28.15 20.81 23.50
N GLU A 174 28.48 19.53 23.33
CA GLU A 174 27.55 18.40 23.17
C GLU A 174 26.52 18.61 22.02
N LYS A 175 26.98 19.19 20.89
CA LYS A 175 26.12 19.51 19.76
C LYS A 175 26.55 18.82 18.48
N PHE A 176 25.55 18.35 17.74
CA PHE A 176 25.69 17.92 16.35
C PHE A 176 25.53 19.11 15.41
N THR A 177 26.36 19.16 14.38
CA THR A 177 26.30 20.15 13.31
C THR A 177 26.29 19.43 11.95
N PRO A 178 25.53 19.93 10.96
CA PRO A 178 25.54 19.32 9.63
C PRO A 178 26.80 19.75 8.89
N LEU A 179 27.40 18.85 8.14
CA LEU A 179 28.47 19.15 7.19
C LEU A 179 27.93 19.58 5.80
N VAL A 180 26.61 19.57 5.64
CA VAL A 180 25.89 20.22 4.54
C VAL A 180 25.49 21.62 4.98
N ASP A 181 25.94 22.66 4.27
CA ASP A 181 25.64 24.06 4.65
C ASP A 181 24.12 24.34 4.60
N PRO A 182 23.46 24.60 5.75
CA PRO A 182 22.02 24.84 5.78
C PRO A 182 21.58 26.14 5.12
N LYS A 183 22.52 27.03 4.74
CA LYS A 183 22.25 28.27 4.03
C LYS A 183 22.30 28.12 2.51
N ARG A 184 22.79 26.99 2.01
CA ARG A 184 22.93 26.68 0.59
C ARG A 184 21.81 25.75 0.12
N ASN A 185 21.53 25.79 -1.16
CA ASN A 185 20.55 24.90 -1.77
C ASN A 185 21.23 23.63 -2.28
N VAL A 186 20.51 22.51 -2.20
CA VAL A 186 20.89 21.23 -2.79
C VAL A 186 19.89 20.87 -3.89
N SER A 187 20.33 20.08 -4.86
CA SER A 187 19.44 19.33 -5.73
C SER A 187 19.00 18.08 -4.99
N LEU A 188 17.71 17.87 -4.88
CA LEU A 188 17.10 16.76 -4.15
C LEU A 188 16.37 15.82 -5.12
N ASN A 189 16.59 14.51 -4.96
CA ASN A 189 15.84 13.48 -5.65
C ASN A 189 15.51 12.34 -4.69
N ARG A 190 14.22 12.06 -4.49
CA ARG A 190 13.76 10.92 -3.68
C ARG A 190 12.91 10.00 -4.54
N ASN A 191 13.33 8.74 -4.66
CA ASN A 191 12.64 7.70 -5.38
C ASN A 191 12.00 6.72 -4.38
N LEU A 192 10.68 6.60 -4.45
CA LEU A 192 9.89 5.66 -3.65
C LEU A 192 9.44 4.54 -4.58
N SER A 193 10.01 3.36 -4.43
CA SER A 193 9.64 2.17 -5.21
C SER A 193 9.05 1.13 -4.28
N THR A 194 7.84 0.68 -4.59
CA THR A 194 7.19 -0.41 -3.88
C THR A 194 6.79 -1.51 -4.84
N SER A 195 6.83 -2.75 -4.38
CA SER A 195 6.44 -3.91 -5.17
C SER A 195 5.78 -4.98 -4.31
N GLY A 196 5.14 -5.94 -4.99
CA GLY A 196 4.50 -7.07 -4.33
C GLY A 196 2.98 -7.04 -4.40
N ARG A 197 2.36 -7.93 -3.61
CA ARG A 197 0.91 -8.15 -3.66
C ARG A 197 0.38 -8.79 -2.39
N MET A 198 -0.91 -8.61 -2.15
CA MET A 198 -1.69 -9.34 -1.18
C MET A 198 -2.74 -10.14 -1.93
N ASN A 199 -2.62 -11.47 -1.90
CA ASN A 199 -3.58 -12.40 -2.51
C ASN A 199 -4.28 -13.18 -1.40
N GLU A 200 -5.54 -13.55 -1.62
CA GLU A 200 -6.30 -14.34 -0.66
C GLU A 200 -6.85 -15.61 -1.33
N VAL A 201 -6.51 -16.74 -0.78
CA VAL A 201 -7.17 -18.03 -1.13
C VAL A 201 -8.41 -18.15 -0.26
N ASN A 202 -9.55 -18.41 -0.89
CA ASN A 202 -10.83 -18.60 -0.21
C ASN A 202 -11.37 -20.00 -0.45
N PHE A 203 -11.77 -20.67 0.65
CA PHE A 203 -12.55 -21.90 0.64
C PHE A 203 -13.97 -21.54 1.08
N SER A 204 -14.92 -21.70 0.20
CA SER A 204 -16.27 -21.18 0.39
C SER A 204 -17.33 -22.23 0.21
N LEU A 205 -18.35 -22.17 1.06
CA LEU A 205 -19.58 -22.93 0.95
C LEU A 205 -20.75 -21.97 0.88
N ALA A 206 -21.68 -22.23 -0.03
CA ALA A 206 -22.90 -21.46 -0.12
C ALA A 206 -24.09 -22.39 -0.40
N GLN A 207 -25.26 -21.95 0.02
CA GLN A 207 -26.51 -22.68 -0.17
C GLN A 207 -27.57 -21.74 -0.74
N SER A 208 -28.33 -22.27 -1.72
CA SER A 208 -29.57 -21.67 -2.21
C SER A 208 -30.75 -22.44 -1.61
N VAL A 209 -31.70 -21.74 -1.03
CA VAL A 209 -32.96 -22.30 -0.51
C VAL A 209 -34.11 -21.62 -1.27
N ASP A 210 -34.87 -22.41 -1.99
CA ASP A 210 -36.05 -22.02 -2.78
C ASP A 210 -35.80 -20.89 -3.81
N ASP A 211 -34.54 -20.76 -4.30
CA ASP A 211 -34.12 -19.62 -5.11
C ASP A 211 -34.50 -18.24 -4.51
N LYS A 212 -34.76 -18.19 -3.21
CA LYS A 212 -35.22 -17.02 -2.47
C LYS A 212 -34.22 -16.59 -1.39
N PHE A 213 -33.72 -17.53 -0.62
CA PHE A 213 -32.71 -17.29 0.42
C PHE A 213 -31.39 -17.92 0.01
N TYR A 214 -30.29 -17.17 0.21
CA TYR A 214 -28.95 -17.64 -0.06
C TYR A 214 -28.08 -17.33 1.15
N PHE A 215 -27.33 -18.32 1.60
CA PHE A 215 -26.40 -18.19 2.71
C PHE A 215 -25.01 -18.62 2.23
N GLY A 216 -23.98 -18.05 2.81
CA GLY A 216 -22.61 -18.44 2.46
C GLY A 216 -21.62 -18.11 3.55
N GLY A 217 -20.58 -18.96 3.62
CA GLY A 217 -19.41 -18.77 4.45
C GLY A 217 -18.13 -18.98 3.64
N SER A 218 -17.08 -18.28 4.01
CA SER A 218 -15.79 -18.36 3.34
C SER A 218 -14.67 -18.26 4.36
N LEU A 219 -13.73 -19.20 4.33
CA LEU A 219 -12.47 -19.14 5.06
C LEU A 219 -11.43 -18.53 4.13
N GLY A 220 -10.89 -17.37 4.50
CA GLY A 220 -9.89 -16.64 3.73
C GLY A 220 -8.50 -16.78 4.32
N ILE A 221 -7.52 -17.11 3.46
CA ILE A 221 -6.10 -17.21 3.80
C ILE A 221 -5.33 -16.19 2.97
N PRO A 222 -5.20 -14.95 3.43
CA PRO A 222 -4.38 -13.95 2.74
C PRO A 222 -2.89 -14.29 2.85
N ARG A 223 -2.14 -14.02 1.76
CA ARG A 223 -0.69 -14.07 1.69
C ARG A 223 -0.18 -12.73 1.24
N ILE A 224 0.84 -12.23 1.94
CA ILE A 224 1.43 -10.92 1.72
C ILE A 224 2.88 -11.08 1.31
N LYS A 225 3.25 -10.37 0.26
CA LYS A 225 4.62 -10.02 -0.08
C LYS A 225 4.63 -8.54 -0.42
N TYR A 226 5.37 -7.76 0.33
CA TYR A 226 5.57 -6.32 0.14
C TYR A 226 7.06 -6.03 0.20
N GLU A 227 7.57 -5.26 -0.74
CA GLU A 227 8.93 -4.75 -0.76
C GLU A 227 8.87 -3.25 -1.02
N SER A 228 9.69 -2.49 -0.33
CA SER A 228 9.84 -1.05 -0.49
C SER A 228 11.31 -0.68 -0.53
N THR A 229 11.69 0.13 -1.50
CA THR A 229 13.01 0.76 -1.56
C THR A 229 12.81 2.25 -1.68
N THR A 230 13.28 2.99 -0.70
CA THR A 230 13.38 4.45 -0.76
C THR A 230 14.83 4.82 -0.99
N THR A 231 15.10 5.59 -2.04
CA THR A 231 16.43 6.17 -2.29
C THR A 231 16.31 7.68 -2.28
N HIS A 232 16.98 8.32 -1.35
CA HIS A 232 17.06 9.77 -1.24
C HIS A 232 18.46 10.24 -1.57
N SER A 233 18.58 11.15 -2.51
CA SER A 233 19.88 11.70 -2.94
C SER A 233 19.83 13.23 -2.91
N GLU A 234 20.89 13.84 -2.40
CA GLU A 234 21.12 15.27 -2.41
C GLU A 234 22.49 15.54 -3.03
N ALA A 235 22.61 16.65 -3.77
CA ALA A 235 23.87 17.05 -4.38
C ALA A 235 24.01 18.57 -4.41
N ASP A 236 25.24 19.05 -4.21
CA ASP A 236 25.64 20.43 -4.47
C ASP A 236 26.00 20.60 -5.96
N THR A 237 24.97 20.79 -6.80
CA THR A 237 25.15 20.89 -8.25
C THR A 237 25.82 22.18 -8.70
N ASN A 238 25.89 23.19 -7.85
CA ASN A 238 26.45 24.50 -8.14
C ASN A 238 27.86 24.70 -7.58
N ASP A 239 28.41 23.65 -6.95
CA ASP A 239 29.72 23.70 -6.34
C ASP A 239 29.86 24.83 -5.30
N SER A 240 28.74 25.12 -4.62
CA SER A 240 28.58 26.27 -3.75
C SER A 240 29.06 26.04 -2.34
N MET A 241 29.31 24.79 -1.96
CA MET A 241 29.71 24.36 -0.61
C MET A 241 31.23 24.07 -0.51
N ARG A 242 32.00 24.45 -1.52
CA ARG A 242 33.44 24.16 -1.62
C ARG A 242 34.34 24.83 -0.60
N ILE A 243 33.95 25.95 0.01
CA ILE A 243 34.87 26.77 0.81
C ILE A 243 34.21 27.21 2.13
N GLY A 244 34.82 26.88 3.25
CA GLY A 244 34.67 27.61 4.51
C GLY A 244 33.70 27.06 5.54
N PHE A 245 33.09 25.91 5.33
CA PHE A 245 32.19 25.32 6.34
C PHE A 245 32.92 24.40 7.33
N MET A 246 34.02 23.82 6.92
CA MET A 246 34.90 23.02 7.79
C MET A 246 36.15 23.78 8.15
N THR A 247 36.22 24.36 9.33
CA THR A 247 37.49 24.79 9.92
C THR A 247 38.09 23.61 10.68
N PRO A 248 39.31 23.16 10.35
CA PRO A 248 39.96 22.00 10.96
C PRO A 248 40.24 22.11 12.49
N THR A 249 39.86 23.22 13.08
CA THR A 249 40.24 23.57 14.46
C THR A 249 39.31 23.02 15.55
N THR A 250 38.21 22.34 15.21
CA THR A 250 37.22 21.87 16.21
C THR A 250 37.15 20.37 16.39
N PHE A 251 37.95 19.60 15.66
CA PHE A 251 37.98 18.14 15.83
C PHE A 251 38.99 17.69 16.88
N THR A 252 38.57 17.66 18.14
CA THR A 252 39.17 16.83 19.16
C THR A 252 38.25 15.63 19.43
N SER A 253 38.21 14.69 18.49
CA SER A 253 37.54 13.41 18.72
C SER A 253 38.35 12.54 19.62
N THR A 254 37.94 12.36 20.86
CA THR A 254 38.50 11.39 21.79
C THR A 254 37.88 10.00 21.66
N TYR A 255 36.99 9.79 20.68
CA TYR A 255 36.33 8.51 20.51
C TYR A 255 36.16 8.12 19.04
N VAL A 256 37.28 7.93 18.37
CA VAL A 256 37.31 7.30 17.05
C VAL A 256 38.35 6.22 17.10
N ASP A 257 38.03 5.05 16.57
CA ASP A 257 38.99 3.96 16.41
C ASP A 257 40.34 4.54 15.90
N PRO A 258 41.42 4.42 16.68
CA PRO A 258 42.65 5.17 16.37
C PRO A 258 43.35 4.80 15.09
N LEU A 259 42.82 3.83 14.33
CA LEU A 259 43.54 3.20 13.24
C LEU A 259 43.26 3.77 11.83
N THR A 260 42.22 4.62 11.61
CA THR A 260 41.85 4.94 10.22
C THR A 260 41.42 6.37 9.88
N ILE A 261 41.27 7.31 10.81
CA ILE A 261 40.46 8.52 10.54
C ILE A 261 41.26 9.84 10.49
N ASP A 262 42.39 9.92 11.15
CA ASP A 262 43.04 11.24 11.41
C ASP A 262 43.63 11.96 10.19
N THR A 263 43.99 11.28 9.12
CA THR A 263 44.59 11.89 7.93
C THR A 263 43.61 12.19 6.81
N ALA A 264 42.54 11.41 6.66
CA ALA A 264 41.55 11.60 5.60
C ALA A 264 40.62 12.81 5.82
N TYR A 265 40.40 13.17 7.07
CA TYR A 265 39.44 14.19 7.47
C TYR A 265 39.95 15.63 7.22
N ARG A 266 41.24 15.86 7.37
CA ARG A 266 41.87 17.18 7.18
C ARG A 266 41.89 17.68 5.73
N GLU A 267 41.51 16.80 4.79
CA GLU A 267 41.53 17.07 3.35
C GLU A 267 40.14 17.35 2.78
N LEU A 268 39.05 17.28 3.57
CA LEU A 268 37.70 17.50 3.06
C LEU A 268 37.42 18.99 2.91
N LEU A 269 37.06 19.44 1.70
CA LEU A 269 36.82 20.84 1.39
C LEU A 269 35.34 21.25 1.37
N GLY A 270 34.44 20.33 1.13
CA GLY A 270 33.03 20.66 1.08
C GLY A 270 32.15 19.47 0.70
N PHE A 271 30.87 19.59 0.98
CA PHE A 271 29.89 18.59 0.63
C PHE A 271 29.71 18.55 -0.90
N ASN A 272 29.70 17.36 -1.45
CA ASN A 272 29.41 17.11 -2.86
C ASN A 272 28.04 16.43 -3.05
N SER A 273 27.84 15.27 -2.43
CA SER A 273 26.57 14.57 -2.52
C SER A 273 26.38 13.58 -1.37
N LEU A 274 25.11 13.23 -1.10
CA LEU A 274 24.75 12.10 -0.25
C LEU A 274 23.69 11.23 -0.92
N THR A 275 23.67 9.96 -0.56
CA THR A 275 22.60 9.03 -0.89
C THR A 275 22.27 8.19 0.33
N TYR A 276 21.02 8.28 0.77
CA TYR A 276 20.44 7.46 1.83
C TYR A 276 19.43 6.48 1.22
N LYS A 277 19.57 5.20 1.54
CA LYS A 277 18.69 4.15 1.04
C LYS A 277 18.08 3.38 2.20
N GLU A 278 16.79 3.21 2.12
CA GLU A 278 15.99 2.36 3.01
C GLU A 278 15.46 1.18 2.21
N TYR A 279 15.71 -0.02 2.67
CA TYR A 279 15.09 -1.24 2.14
C TYR A 279 14.23 -1.88 3.21
N PHE A 280 13.05 -2.28 2.80
CA PHE A 280 12.06 -2.90 3.68
C PHE A 280 11.29 -3.98 2.92
N LYS A 281 11.17 -5.15 3.53
CA LYS A 281 10.43 -6.28 2.97
C LYS A 281 9.58 -6.93 4.04
N THR A 282 8.29 -7.09 3.75
CA THR A 282 7.34 -7.83 4.58
C THR A 282 6.87 -9.08 3.84
N THR A 283 6.87 -10.20 4.53
CA THR A 283 6.25 -11.44 4.07
C THR A 283 5.39 -12.03 5.17
N GLY A 284 4.31 -12.72 4.78
CA GLY A 284 3.49 -13.39 5.77
C GLY A 284 2.16 -13.90 5.22
N TYR A 285 1.37 -14.41 6.14
CA TYR A 285 0.05 -14.97 5.86
C TYR A 285 -0.92 -14.63 6.99
N GLY A 286 -2.19 -14.88 6.74
CA GLY A 286 -3.21 -14.63 7.76
C GLY A 286 -4.42 -15.55 7.61
N LEU A 287 -5.41 -15.27 8.45
CA LEU A 287 -6.67 -16.02 8.48
C LEU A 287 -7.82 -15.05 8.76
N ASN A 288 -8.94 -15.25 8.07
CA ASN A 288 -10.19 -14.55 8.34
C ASN A 288 -11.41 -15.43 7.96
N LEU A 289 -12.56 -15.07 8.49
CA LEU A 289 -13.83 -15.68 8.18
C LEU A 289 -14.76 -14.62 7.58
N LYS A 290 -15.51 -15.02 6.55
CA LYS A 290 -16.55 -14.21 5.94
C LYS A 290 -17.86 -14.97 5.96
N ILE A 291 -18.93 -14.29 6.31
CA ILE A 291 -20.29 -14.84 6.25
C ILE A 291 -21.18 -13.85 5.51
N GLY A 292 -22.18 -14.37 4.84
CA GLY A 292 -23.13 -13.55 4.12
C GLY A 292 -24.50 -14.17 3.97
N GLY A 293 -25.47 -13.30 3.78
CA GLY A 293 -26.83 -13.63 3.45
C GLY A 293 -27.32 -12.80 2.27
N LEU A 294 -28.21 -13.39 1.46
CA LEU A 294 -28.88 -12.71 0.36
C LEU A 294 -30.32 -13.17 0.31
N PHE A 295 -31.23 -12.23 0.16
CA PHE A 295 -32.66 -12.44 0.07
C PHE A 295 -33.19 -11.87 -1.25
N ARG A 296 -33.84 -12.70 -2.02
CA ARG A 296 -34.56 -12.33 -3.22
C ARG A 296 -35.99 -11.94 -2.86
N VAL A 297 -36.23 -10.64 -2.76
CA VAL A 297 -37.54 -10.08 -2.36
C VAL A 297 -38.61 -10.47 -3.40
N ASN A 298 -38.27 -10.31 -4.69
CA ASN A 298 -39.11 -10.68 -5.82
C ASN A 298 -38.24 -11.02 -7.05
N SER A 299 -38.81 -11.15 -8.24
CA SER A 299 -38.07 -11.45 -9.46
C SER A 299 -37.00 -10.42 -9.83
N SER A 300 -37.14 -9.18 -9.37
CA SER A 300 -36.28 -8.05 -9.71
C SER A 300 -35.34 -7.65 -8.59
N LEU A 301 -35.81 -7.60 -7.34
CA LEU A 301 -35.07 -7.04 -6.21
C LEU A 301 -34.40 -8.14 -5.36
N ARG A 302 -33.11 -7.93 -5.10
CA ARG A 302 -32.31 -8.71 -4.14
C ARG A 302 -31.69 -7.78 -3.13
N LEU A 303 -31.70 -8.19 -1.87
CA LEU A 303 -31.04 -7.50 -0.76
C LEU A 303 -30.03 -8.46 -0.13
N GLY A 304 -28.90 -7.96 0.29
CA GLY A 304 -27.85 -8.78 0.91
C GLY A 304 -27.16 -8.03 2.04
N ALA A 305 -26.53 -8.80 2.90
CA ALA A 305 -25.64 -8.31 3.94
C ALA A 305 -24.48 -9.30 4.11
N TYR A 306 -23.34 -8.78 4.54
CA TYR A 306 -22.20 -9.61 4.87
C TYR A 306 -21.43 -9.05 6.07
N PHE A 307 -20.67 -9.94 6.67
CA PHE A 307 -19.71 -9.65 7.72
C PHE A 307 -18.39 -10.35 7.43
N HIS A 308 -17.28 -9.63 7.55
CA HIS A 308 -15.93 -10.17 7.53
C HIS A 308 -15.31 -9.97 8.92
N SER A 309 -14.83 -11.04 9.50
CA SER A 309 -14.06 -10.95 10.75
C SER A 309 -12.79 -10.11 10.57
N PRO A 310 -12.20 -9.64 11.66
CA PRO A 310 -10.81 -9.21 11.62
C PRO A 310 -9.92 -10.29 10.95
N THR A 311 -8.94 -9.86 10.17
CA THR A 311 -7.89 -10.74 9.66
C THR A 311 -6.73 -10.72 10.65
N ILE A 312 -6.30 -11.88 11.10
CA ILE A 312 -5.08 -12.03 11.90
C ILE A 312 -3.95 -12.31 10.92
N LEU A 313 -3.00 -11.41 10.82
CA LEU A 313 -1.83 -11.50 9.94
C LEU A 313 -0.59 -11.81 10.78
N TYR A 314 0.18 -12.82 10.41
CA TYR A 314 1.50 -13.15 10.96
C TYR A 314 2.54 -12.72 9.94
N LEU A 315 3.36 -11.74 10.31
CA LEU A 315 4.26 -11.02 9.42
C LEU A 315 5.70 -11.11 9.91
N THR A 316 6.61 -11.16 8.95
CA THR A 316 8.05 -11.03 9.16
C THR A 316 8.55 -9.90 8.27
N ASP A 317 9.23 -8.95 8.88
CA ASP A 317 9.94 -7.89 8.22
C ASP A 317 11.43 -8.17 8.18
N THR A 318 12.04 -7.74 7.09
CA THR A 318 13.47 -7.67 6.88
C THR A 318 13.77 -6.26 6.40
N TYR A 319 14.75 -5.59 6.99
CA TYR A 319 15.08 -4.21 6.64
C TYR A 319 16.56 -3.94 6.81
N PHE A 320 17.08 -3.04 6.02
CA PHE A 320 18.41 -2.48 6.16
C PHE A 320 18.46 -1.05 5.62
N TYR A 321 19.45 -0.32 6.10
CA TYR A 321 19.67 1.08 5.76
C TYR A 321 21.10 1.28 5.32
N THR A 322 21.32 2.13 4.32
CA THR A 322 22.68 2.49 3.88
C THR A 322 22.79 3.98 3.66
N MET A 323 23.95 4.54 3.94
CA MET A 323 24.28 5.91 3.65
C MET A 323 25.65 6.03 2.97
N ASN A 324 25.71 6.85 1.95
CA ASN A 324 26.95 7.21 1.30
C ASN A 324 27.00 8.73 1.17
N ALA A 325 28.08 9.34 1.63
CA ALA A 325 28.34 10.75 1.37
C ALA A 325 29.65 10.91 0.62
N THR A 326 29.74 11.94 -0.20
CA THR A 326 30.95 12.31 -0.94
C THR A 326 31.30 13.75 -0.66
N PHE A 327 32.59 14.01 -0.52
CA PHE A 327 33.14 15.33 -0.25
C PHE A 327 34.31 15.62 -1.19
N ASP A 328 34.51 16.89 -1.53
CA ASP A 328 35.63 17.32 -2.32
C ASP A 328 36.93 17.27 -1.48
N LYS A 329 38.06 16.94 -2.13
CA LYS A 329 39.38 16.94 -1.51
C LYS A 329 40.15 18.18 -1.84
N ASN A 330 40.99 18.61 -0.89
CA ASN A 330 41.96 19.69 -1.10
C ASN A 330 43.18 19.22 -1.91
N THR A 331 42.94 18.79 -3.18
CA THR A 331 44.02 18.40 -4.10
C THR A 331 43.85 19.12 -5.42
N SER A 332 44.96 19.32 -6.12
CA SER A 332 44.99 19.91 -7.48
C SER A 332 44.19 19.12 -8.51
N THR A 333 43.78 17.90 -8.20
CA THR A 333 42.81 17.06 -8.91
C THR A 333 41.72 16.65 -7.93
N PRO A 334 40.54 17.30 -7.95
CA PRO A 334 39.44 16.97 -7.02
C PRO A 334 38.97 15.53 -7.25
N LYS A 335 39.29 14.63 -6.34
CA LYS A 335 38.67 13.33 -6.25
C LYS A 335 37.73 13.33 -5.06
N ALA A 336 36.44 13.11 -5.29
CA ALA A 336 35.48 12.94 -4.22
C ALA A 336 35.89 11.74 -3.31
N SER A 337 35.89 11.97 -2.01
CA SER A 337 36.05 10.88 -1.02
C SER A 337 34.68 10.32 -0.69
N LYS A 338 34.55 9.01 -0.80
CA LYS A 338 33.31 8.27 -0.54
C LYS A 338 33.38 7.65 0.84
N PHE A 339 32.37 7.90 1.65
CA PHE A 339 32.22 7.34 2.99
C PHE A 339 30.91 6.52 3.04
N PRO A 340 30.98 5.22 2.67
CA PRO A 340 29.83 4.33 2.78
C PRO A 340 29.68 3.86 4.22
N PHE A 341 28.43 3.78 4.67
CA PHE A 341 28.06 3.08 5.90
C PHE A 341 26.79 2.27 5.67
N GLU A 342 26.81 1.02 6.11
CA GLU A 342 25.71 0.07 6.01
C GLU A 342 25.36 -0.47 7.38
N GLU A 343 24.07 -0.50 7.73
CA GLU A 343 23.58 -1.18 8.93
C GLU A 343 23.38 -2.67 8.62
N GLU A 344 23.59 -3.52 9.62
CA GLU A 344 23.27 -4.95 9.50
C GLU A 344 21.78 -5.16 9.24
N GLU A 345 21.44 -6.24 8.52
CA GLU A 345 20.06 -6.60 8.22
C GLU A 345 19.29 -6.88 9.51
N GLY A 346 18.27 -6.06 9.76
CA GLY A 346 17.35 -6.25 10.86
C GLY A 346 16.18 -7.16 10.46
N ARG A 347 15.68 -7.93 11.45
CA ARG A 347 14.52 -8.79 11.29
C ARG A 347 13.55 -8.61 12.45
N SER A 348 12.25 -8.52 12.13
CA SER A 348 11.18 -8.41 13.13
C SER A 348 10.01 -9.32 12.82
N ILE A 349 9.46 -9.98 13.85
CA ILE A 349 8.28 -10.84 13.73
C ILE A 349 7.17 -10.23 14.57
N TYR A 350 6.01 -10.07 13.98
CA TYR A 350 4.87 -9.42 14.62
C TYR A 350 3.54 -9.88 14.02
N ARG A 351 2.46 -9.44 14.64
CA ARG A 351 1.10 -9.74 14.22
C ARG A 351 0.30 -8.45 14.05
N ILE A 352 -0.47 -8.39 12.97
CA ILE A 352 -1.48 -7.35 12.76
C ILE A 352 -2.87 -7.97 12.83
N ILE A 353 -3.78 -7.32 13.56
CA ILE A 353 -5.20 -7.59 13.53
C ILE A 353 -5.85 -6.45 12.75
N THR A 354 -6.44 -6.77 11.59
CA THR A 354 -7.11 -5.78 10.75
C THR A 354 -8.53 -5.50 11.27
N PRO A 355 -9.19 -4.38 10.86
CA PRO A 355 -10.55 -4.13 11.27
C PRO A 355 -11.54 -5.14 10.67
N MET A 356 -12.63 -5.41 11.39
CA MET A 356 -13.80 -6.06 10.83
C MET A 356 -14.48 -5.18 9.76
N ARG A 357 -15.23 -5.84 8.86
CA ARG A 357 -16.00 -5.18 7.80
C ARG A 357 -17.42 -5.69 7.80
N TYR A 358 -18.37 -4.82 7.53
CA TYR A 358 -19.74 -5.23 7.28
C TYR A 358 -20.34 -4.37 6.17
N GLY A 359 -21.22 -5.00 5.40
CA GLY A 359 -21.82 -4.34 4.26
C GLY A 359 -23.26 -4.72 4.03
N PHE A 360 -23.97 -3.79 3.41
CA PHE A 360 -25.32 -3.96 2.88
C PHE A 360 -25.29 -3.80 1.37
N ASN A 361 -26.02 -4.66 0.69
CA ASN A 361 -26.01 -4.73 -0.76
C ASN A 361 -27.44 -4.76 -1.29
N SER A 362 -27.63 -4.17 -2.45
CA SER A 362 -28.86 -4.30 -3.20
C SER A 362 -28.57 -4.53 -4.69
N ALA A 363 -29.43 -5.29 -5.34
CA ALA A 363 -29.40 -5.45 -6.79
C ALA A 363 -30.81 -5.45 -7.34
N TYR A 364 -31.04 -4.66 -8.40
CA TYR A 364 -32.31 -4.57 -9.10
C TYR A 364 -32.14 -5.02 -10.55
N VAL A 365 -32.87 -6.07 -10.95
CA VAL A 365 -32.79 -6.67 -12.27
C VAL A 365 -34.08 -6.40 -13.05
N ILE A 366 -33.96 -5.67 -14.14
CA ILE A 366 -35.06 -5.28 -15.02
C ILE A 366 -35.10 -6.23 -16.21
N ASN A 367 -36.22 -6.92 -16.40
CA ASN A 367 -36.49 -7.81 -17.55
C ASN A 367 -35.38 -8.81 -17.89
N LYS A 368 -34.57 -9.20 -16.89
CA LYS A 368 -33.37 -10.06 -17.06
C LYS A 368 -32.31 -9.46 -18.02
N MET A 369 -32.46 -8.21 -18.42
CA MET A 369 -31.59 -7.51 -19.35
C MET A 369 -30.65 -6.51 -18.61
N LEU A 370 -31.19 -5.65 -17.76
CA LEU A 370 -30.43 -4.63 -17.06
C LEU A 370 -30.37 -4.96 -15.58
N ALA A 371 -29.17 -5.02 -15.03
CA ALA A 371 -28.95 -5.12 -13.60
C ALA A 371 -28.30 -3.83 -13.07
N LEU A 372 -28.83 -3.32 -11.98
CA LEU A 372 -28.27 -2.22 -11.20
C LEU A 372 -27.87 -2.78 -9.84
N ALA A 373 -26.69 -2.42 -9.35
CA ALA A 373 -26.17 -2.91 -8.07
C ALA A 373 -25.59 -1.76 -7.24
N LEU A 374 -25.80 -1.85 -5.93
CA LEU A 374 -25.26 -0.93 -4.93
C LEU A 374 -24.69 -1.75 -3.76
N ASP A 375 -23.47 -1.43 -3.37
CA ASP A 375 -22.80 -1.97 -2.18
C ASP A 375 -22.34 -0.84 -1.27
N LEU A 376 -22.71 -0.93 -0.01
CA LEU A 376 -22.27 -0.05 1.09
C LEU A 376 -21.46 -0.89 2.06
N GLU A 377 -20.22 -0.51 2.30
CA GLU A 377 -19.32 -1.19 3.26
C GLU A 377 -18.81 -0.21 4.30
N ARG A 378 -18.78 -0.63 5.56
CA ARG A 378 -18.25 0.16 6.66
C ARG A 378 -17.08 -0.54 7.32
N VAL A 379 -16.00 0.23 7.59
CA VAL A 379 -14.73 -0.25 8.14
C VAL A 379 -14.22 0.76 9.16
N ASN A 380 -13.92 0.32 10.37
CA ASN A 380 -13.29 1.18 11.39
C ASN A 380 -11.76 0.92 11.40
N TYR A 381 -10.99 1.71 10.67
CA TYR A 381 -9.55 1.55 10.60
C TYR A 381 -8.82 1.78 11.93
N GLY A 382 -9.40 2.58 12.85
CA GLY A 382 -8.86 2.80 14.19
C GLY A 382 -8.94 1.60 15.13
N SER A 383 -9.64 0.52 14.74
CA SER A 383 -9.68 -0.75 15.49
C SER A 383 -8.58 -1.73 15.09
N SER A 384 -7.70 -1.38 14.16
CA SER A 384 -6.51 -2.18 13.86
C SER A 384 -5.55 -2.19 15.03
N SER A 385 -4.78 -3.25 15.19
CA SER A 385 -3.72 -3.32 16.20
C SER A 385 -2.51 -4.11 15.73
N ILE A 386 -1.35 -3.78 16.28
CA ILE A 386 -0.07 -4.47 16.09
C ILE A 386 0.34 -5.09 17.42
N SER A 387 0.91 -6.28 17.40
CA SER A 387 1.45 -6.95 18.60
C SER A 387 2.63 -7.84 18.24
N SER A 388 3.56 -8.01 19.18
CA SER A 388 4.65 -8.99 19.16
C SER A 388 4.48 -9.97 20.34
N GLU A 389 5.50 -10.75 20.61
CA GLU A 389 5.58 -11.57 21.82
C GLU A 389 5.64 -10.68 23.09
N THR A 390 6.20 -9.47 22.98
CA THR A 390 6.22 -8.47 24.03
C THR A 390 5.15 -7.41 23.77
N PRO A 391 3.96 -7.49 24.41
CA PRO A 391 2.83 -6.60 24.10
C PRO A 391 3.09 -5.10 24.29
N SER A 392 4.02 -4.72 25.19
CA SER A 392 4.39 -3.33 25.46
C SER A 392 5.05 -2.63 24.28
N ASP A 393 5.73 -3.37 23.39
CA ASP A 393 6.52 -2.81 22.28
C ASP A 393 5.67 -1.94 21.37
N PHE A 394 4.39 -2.29 21.17
CA PHE A 394 3.48 -1.61 20.26
C PHE A 394 2.42 -0.74 20.94
N ALA A 395 2.50 -0.51 22.25
CA ALA A 395 1.49 0.30 22.96
C ALA A 395 1.37 1.72 22.39
N GLY A 396 2.51 2.38 22.12
CA GLY A 396 2.57 3.70 21.52
C GLY A 396 2.00 3.73 20.08
N VAL A 397 2.39 2.75 19.25
CA VAL A 397 1.90 2.61 17.87
C VAL A 397 0.38 2.38 17.84
N ASN A 398 -0.13 1.53 18.72
CA ASN A 398 -1.56 1.26 18.82
C ASN A 398 -2.36 2.49 19.28
N ALA A 399 -1.79 3.32 20.16
CA ALA A 399 -2.39 4.60 20.53
C ALA A 399 -2.46 5.57 19.33
N VAL A 400 -1.42 5.62 18.49
CA VAL A 400 -1.42 6.39 17.25
C VAL A 400 -2.49 5.87 16.29
N ILE A 401 -2.58 4.56 16.05
CA ILE A 401 -3.59 3.93 15.18
C ILE A 401 -5.00 4.35 15.61
N LYS A 402 -5.32 4.21 16.90
CA LYS A 402 -6.64 4.55 17.46
C LYS A 402 -7.00 6.03 17.29
N ASN A 403 -6.03 6.92 17.42
CA ASN A 403 -6.26 8.36 17.38
C ASN A 403 -6.27 8.92 15.94
N LYS A 404 -5.41 8.38 15.07
CA LYS A 404 -5.18 8.85 13.70
C LYS A 404 -6.25 8.32 12.73
N TYR A 405 -6.61 7.05 12.84
CA TYR A 405 -7.51 6.41 11.89
C TYR A 405 -8.97 6.39 12.36
N LYS A 406 -9.87 6.53 11.41
CA LYS A 406 -11.33 6.68 11.64
C LYS A 406 -12.12 5.62 10.88
N THR A 407 -13.41 5.58 11.17
CA THR A 407 -14.37 4.78 10.43
C THR A 407 -14.58 5.38 9.04
N ALA A 408 -14.45 4.56 8.02
CA ALA A 408 -14.70 4.91 6.63
C ALA A 408 -15.91 4.15 6.07
N THR A 409 -16.60 4.77 5.11
CA THR A 409 -17.69 4.15 4.34
C THR A 409 -17.28 4.08 2.88
N ASN A 410 -17.29 2.86 2.33
CA ASN A 410 -17.07 2.60 0.92
C ASN A 410 -18.41 2.46 0.21
N ILE A 411 -18.53 3.06 -0.97
CA ILE A 411 -19.74 3.04 -1.80
C ILE A 411 -19.35 2.51 -3.17
N ARG A 412 -20.05 1.48 -3.66
CA ARG A 412 -19.82 0.89 -4.96
C ARG A 412 -21.14 0.80 -5.70
N VAL A 413 -21.14 1.24 -6.94
CA VAL A 413 -22.30 1.16 -7.84
C VAL A 413 -21.89 0.51 -9.14
N GLY A 414 -22.77 -0.30 -9.71
CA GLY A 414 -22.51 -0.99 -10.95
C GLY A 414 -23.77 -1.23 -11.76
N THR A 415 -23.60 -1.33 -13.07
CA THR A 415 -24.65 -1.68 -14.02
C THR A 415 -24.13 -2.72 -15.00
N GLU A 416 -24.97 -3.71 -15.33
CA GLU A 416 -24.72 -4.74 -16.35
C GLU A 416 -25.91 -4.81 -17.28
N LEU A 417 -25.68 -4.53 -18.58
CA LEU A 417 -26.65 -4.68 -19.64
C LEU A 417 -26.35 -5.97 -20.42
N ASN A 418 -27.28 -6.90 -20.41
CA ASN A 418 -27.16 -8.22 -21.05
C ASN A 418 -27.94 -8.24 -22.38
N ILE A 419 -27.24 -8.12 -23.49
CA ILE A 419 -27.76 -8.22 -24.87
C ILE A 419 -27.07 -9.41 -25.51
N LYS A 420 -27.53 -10.62 -25.16
CA LYS A 420 -26.90 -11.89 -25.59
C LYS A 420 -26.47 -11.85 -27.06
N PRO A 421 -25.24 -12.27 -27.38
CA PRO A 421 -24.24 -12.92 -26.50
C PRO A 421 -23.34 -11.94 -25.73
N VAL A 422 -23.57 -10.63 -25.83
CA VAL A 422 -22.74 -9.56 -25.30
C VAL A 422 -23.31 -9.03 -23.97
N MET A 423 -22.44 -8.70 -23.03
CA MET A 423 -22.75 -7.99 -21.80
C MET A 423 -21.89 -6.73 -21.72
N LEU A 424 -22.54 -5.60 -21.51
CA LEU A 424 -21.86 -4.30 -21.27
C LEU A 424 -21.97 -3.95 -19.80
N ARG A 425 -20.90 -3.43 -19.23
CA ARG A 425 -20.82 -3.11 -17.80
C ARG A 425 -20.19 -1.74 -17.57
N ALA A 426 -20.67 -1.05 -16.56
CA ALA A 426 -20.06 0.15 -16.04
C ALA A 426 -20.15 0.15 -14.52
N GLY A 427 -19.13 0.70 -13.86
CA GLY A 427 -19.07 0.74 -12.43
C GLY A 427 -18.29 1.93 -11.90
N TYR A 428 -18.62 2.31 -10.68
CA TYR A 428 -17.92 3.34 -9.94
C TYR A 428 -17.81 2.97 -8.47
N ALA A 429 -16.60 3.12 -7.91
CA ALA A 429 -16.32 2.85 -6.50
C ALA A 429 -15.68 4.07 -5.85
N MET A 430 -16.16 4.41 -4.67
CA MET A 430 -15.64 5.46 -3.79
C MET A 430 -15.23 4.83 -2.47
N TYR A 431 -13.97 5.01 -2.09
CA TYR A 431 -13.44 4.49 -0.84
C TYR A 431 -13.23 5.63 0.15
N GLY A 432 -13.87 5.51 1.31
CA GLY A 432 -13.80 6.50 2.37
C GLY A 432 -12.38 6.66 2.91
N SER A 433 -12.02 7.90 3.23
CA SER A 433 -10.72 8.20 3.84
C SER A 433 -10.64 7.66 5.27
N PRO A 434 -9.59 6.89 5.60
CA PRO A 434 -9.34 6.46 6.97
C PRO A 434 -8.86 7.59 7.89
N PHE A 435 -8.46 8.75 7.34
CA PHE A 435 -7.79 9.83 8.09
C PHE A 435 -8.74 10.89 8.66
N GLY A 436 -10.05 10.79 8.43
CA GLY A 436 -11.05 11.66 9.04
C GLY A 436 -10.78 13.16 8.89
N GLY A 437 -11.15 13.76 7.76
CA GLY A 437 -11.13 15.22 7.57
C GLY A 437 -9.78 15.82 7.12
N VAL A 438 -8.73 15.02 6.96
CA VAL A 438 -7.42 15.48 6.48
C VAL A 438 -7.46 15.84 5.00
N PHE A 439 -8.34 15.19 4.23
CA PHE A 439 -8.51 15.45 2.80
C PHE A 439 -9.76 16.30 2.54
N LYS A 440 -9.71 17.10 1.48
CA LYS A 440 -10.92 17.77 0.97
C LYS A 440 -11.86 16.73 0.38
N GLY A 441 -12.87 16.33 1.12
CA GLY A 441 -13.87 15.35 0.74
C GLY A 441 -13.76 14.03 1.53
N PRO A 442 -14.84 13.22 1.51
CA PRO A 442 -14.94 12.01 2.29
C PRO A 442 -14.20 10.80 1.69
N PHE A 443 -13.71 10.91 0.46
CA PHE A 443 -13.08 9.81 -0.28
C PHE A 443 -11.67 10.18 -0.71
N ASP A 444 -10.70 9.32 -0.42
CA ASP A 444 -9.30 9.48 -0.83
C ASP A 444 -8.93 8.62 -2.06
N ARG A 445 -9.77 7.61 -2.38
CA ARG A 445 -9.58 6.74 -3.53
C ARG A 445 -10.91 6.53 -4.28
N GLN A 446 -10.88 6.67 -5.60
CA GLN A 446 -12.04 6.50 -6.47
C GLN A 446 -11.64 5.67 -7.69
N THR A 447 -12.54 4.81 -8.16
CA THR A 447 -12.31 3.96 -9.33
C THR A 447 -13.49 4.03 -10.27
N ALA A 448 -13.25 4.37 -11.53
CA ALA A 448 -14.20 4.24 -12.62
C ALA A 448 -13.86 3.01 -13.47
N SER A 449 -14.84 2.24 -13.90
CA SER A 449 -14.64 1.02 -14.65
C SER A 449 -15.67 0.80 -15.73
N LEU A 450 -15.22 0.18 -16.81
CA LEU A 450 -16.04 -0.26 -17.95
C LEU A 450 -15.67 -1.70 -18.30
N GLY A 451 -16.60 -2.46 -18.82
CA GLY A 451 -16.34 -3.84 -19.22
C GLY A 451 -17.26 -4.33 -20.34
N ILE A 452 -16.73 -5.29 -21.08
CA ILE A 452 -17.48 -6.04 -22.08
C ILE A 452 -17.27 -7.53 -21.81
N GLY A 453 -18.35 -8.31 -21.87
CA GLY A 453 -18.30 -9.76 -21.76
C GLY A 453 -18.97 -10.42 -22.97
N VAL A 454 -18.46 -11.60 -23.34
CA VAL A 454 -19.06 -12.43 -24.39
C VAL A 454 -19.27 -13.84 -23.87
N ARG A 455 -20.46 -14.41 -24.12
CA ARG A 455 -20.81 -15.80 -23.77
C ARG A 455 -21.02 -16.58 -25.03
N THR A 456 -20.27 -17.67 -25.20
CA THR A 456 -20.40 -18.53 -26.37
C THR A 456 -21.46 -19.61 -26.14
N LYS A 457 -21.91 -20.26 -27.23
CA LYS A 457 -22.82 -21.43 -27.17
C LYS A 457 -22.16 -22.65 -26.49
N SER A 458 -20.83 -22.74 -26.52
CA SER A 458 -20.02 -23.79 -25.89
C SER A 458 -19.77 -23.58 -24.41
N ASN A 459 -20.51 -22.68 -23.73
CA ASN A 459 -20.35 -22.32 -22.32
C ASN A 459 -19.01 -21.59 -21.98
N LEU A 460 -18.16 -21.33 -22.95
CA LEU A 460 -17.00 -20.46 -22.76
C LEU A 460 -17.45 -19.01 -22.61
N PHE A 461 -16.69 -18.26 -21.83
CA PHE A 461 -16.87 -16.82 -21.73
C PHE A 461 -15.55 -16.06 -21.69
N PHE A 462 -15.62 -14.83 -22.16
CA PHE A 462 -14.52 -13.89 -22.16
C PHE A 462 -15.03 -12.58 -21.60
N ASP A 463 -14.28 -11.99 -20.69
CA ASP A 463 -14.56 -10.66 -20.15
C ASP A 463 -13.32 -9.78 -20.33
N LEU A 464 -13.51 -8.55 -20.79
CA LEU A 464 -12.49 -7.50 -20.86
C LEU A 464 -12.95 -6.34 -20.00
N THR A 465 -12.03 -5.77 -19.21
CA THR A 465 -12.32 -4.66 -18.30
C THR A 465 -11.22 -3.63 -18.36
N TRP A 466 -11.62 -2.38 -18.44
CA TRP A 466 -10.82 -1.21 -18.17
C TRP A 466 -11.25 -0.61 -16.82
N ALA A 467 -10.28 -0.28 -15.95
CA ALA A 467 -10.55 0.38 -14.68
C ALA A 467 -9.48 1.42 -14.38
N LYS A 468 -9.90 2.64 -14.05
CA LYS A 468 -9.00 3.74 -13.69
C LYS A 468 -9.24 4.16 -12.25
N THR A 469 -8.17 4.11 -11.45
CA THR A 469 -8.20 4.49 -10.04
C THR A 469 -7.42 5.76 -9.81
N PHE A 470 -8.00 6.66 -9.05
CA PHE A 470 -7.42 7.92 -8.59
C PHE A 470 -7.25 7.86 -7.08
N THR A 471 -6.04 8.12 -6.58
CA THR A 471 -5.74 8.17 -5.15
C THR A 471 -4.98 9.44 -4.84
N LYS A 472 -5.35 10.11 -3.74
CA LYS A 472 -4.63 11.29 -3.24
C LYS A 472 -4.08 10.98 -1.86
N GLU A 473 -2.81 11.31 -1.66
CA GLU A 473 -2.12 11.12 -0.39
C GLU A 473 -1.22 12.32 -0.08
N HIS A 474 -0.86 12.48 1.18
CA HIS A 474 0.15 13.43 1.63
C HIS A 474 1.35 12.66 2.15
N TYR A 475 2.51 13.07 1.72
CA TYR A 475 3.78 12.49 2.13
C TYR A 475 4.64 13.57 2.79
N TYR A 476 5.28 13.23 3.90
CA TYR A 476 6.20 14.11 4.61
C TYR A 476 7.58 13.46 4.58
N MET A 477 8.53 14.13 3.93
CA MET A 477 9.85 13.60 3.66
C MET A 477 10.78 13.72 4.88
N PHE A 478 10.59 14.79 5.64
CA PHE A 478 11.38 15.15 6.81
C PHE A 478 10.51 15.12 8.07
N SER A 479 11.10 14.67 9.18
CA SER A 479 10.36 14.49 10.44
C SER A 479 10.32 15.77 11.28
N THR A 480 11.40 16.56 11.25
CA THR A 480 11.55 17.77 12.08
C THR A 480 11.05 19.02 11.38
N ASN A 481 11.08 19.05 10.05
CA ASN A 481 10.51 20.10 9.22
C ASN A 481 9.55 19.48 8.20
N PRO A 482 8.29 19.21 8.57
CA PRO A 482 7.37 18.45 7.75
C PRO A 482 6.86 19.23 6.54
N VAL A 483 7.72 19.42 5.53
CA VAL A 483 7.30 19.96 4.24
C VAL A 483 6.40 18.95 3.54
N LYS A 484 5.17 19.36 3.29
CA LYS A 484 4.13 18.54 2.69
C LYS A 484 4.42 18.31 1.19
N THR A 485 4.42 17.05 0.79
CA THR A 485 4.40 16.63 -0.61
C THR A 485 3.02 16.10 -0.96
N ASP A 486 2.37 16.66 -1.96
CA ASP A 486 1.09 16.17 -2.45
C ASP A 486 1.32 15.06 -3.49
N LEU A 487 0.81 13.87 -3.21
CA LEU A 487 0.89 12.71 -4.09
C LEU A 487 -0.45 12.47 -4.78
N SER A 488 -0.40 12.33 -6.10
CA SER A 488 -1.52 11.87 -6.94
C SER A 488 -1.12 10.53 -7.54
N LEU A 489 -1.68 9.44 -7.00
CA LEU A 489 -1.35 8.08 -7.40
C LEU A 489 -2.45 7.54 -8.30
N ASN A 490 -2.19 7.51 -9.61
CA ASN A 490 -3.15 7.10 -10.62
C ASN A 490 -2.78 5.74 -11.20
N SER A 491 -3.74 4.85 -11.34
CA SER A 491 -3.52 3.57 -12.01
C SER A 491 -4.63 3.25 -13.01
N THR A 492 -4.24 2.65 -14.13
CA THR A 492 -5.15 2.14 -15.16
C THR A 492 -4.89 0.66 -15.34
N ASN A 493 -5.94 -0.16 -15.19
CA ASN A 493 -5.87 -1.60 -15.34
C ASN A 493 -6.63 -2.02 -16.60
N PHE A 494 -6.03 -2.90 -17.40
CA PHE A 494 -6.68 -3.64 -18.49
C PHE A 494 -6.67 -5.11 -18.12
N LEU A 495 -7.83 -5.68 -17.91
CA LEU A 495 -7.99 -7.04 -17.38
C LEU A 495 -8.77 -7.90 -18.38
N VAL A 496 -8.32 -9.15 -18.50
CA VAL A 496 -8.99 -10.16 -19.34
C VAL A 496 -9.31 -11.37 -18.44
N ALA A 497 -10.48 -11.95 -18.65
CA ALA A 497 -10.82 -13.26 -18.10
C ALA A 497 -11.23 -14.22 -19.20
N ILE A 498 -10.88 -15.48 -18.98
CA ILE A 498 -11.41 -16.63 -19.70
C ILE A 498 -12.01 -17.59 -18.69
N GLY A 499 -13.18 -18.13 -19.00
CA GLY A 499 -13.81 -19.11 -18.14
C GLY A 499 -14.75 -20.04 -18.88
N LEU A 500 -15.09 -21.13 -18.20
CA LEU A 500 -15.95 -22.21 -18.67
C LEU A 500 -17.05 -22.48 -17.66
N LYS A 501 -18.28 -22.71 -18.14
CA LYS A 501 -19.41 -23.23 -17.34
C LYS A 501 -19.65 -24.70 -17.70
N PHE A 502 -19.87 -25.53 -16.69
CA PHE A 502 -20.07 -26.98 -16.84
C PHE A 502 -21.17 -27.50 -15.93
#